data_7a7100c9c9414ab58c7f9c21008e854d
#
_entry.id   7a7100c9c9414ab58c7f9c21008e854d
#
_cell.length_a   1.000
_cell.length_b   1.000
_cell.length_c   1.000
_cell.angle_alpha   90.00
_cell.angle_beta   90.00
_cell.angle_gamma   90.00
#
_symmetry.space_group_name_H-M   'P 1'
#
loop_
_entity.id
_entity.type
_entity.pdbx_description
1 polymer ?
#
loop_
_entity_poly.entity_id
_entity_poly.type
_entity_poly.pdbx_seq_one_letter_code
_entity_poly.pdbx_strand_id
1 'polypeptide(L)'
;RNAAGALLGSATVGADGRFTVTFDTPQTNGQVIGVTQVDAASNTSPAINVTTPDLTPPAPLTNVVLNNNGLTLTGLGEAGATVTVHGPDGTIIGTGLVAANGSFTLTLNSAQLNAQILQVSAKATVDGQPSVPAIIVANDTTAPDAPTQVNLNATGSTLTGQGEVGATVRVTDVQGTLLGTATVDSNGLFSVSFSPAVANGQNLIVTQADAAGNVSLAATLQAPDLQAPLAATNLSLNSAATVLSGQGEAGATVTIRDASGAILATGTVNQGGLFQITLPSAQVTGSPLQVTLSDAAGNVSGPASLATPDHTPPAAISNPVLSQDGRQLSGSGEAGATVQVRNAAGALLGSATVGADGRFTVTFDT
;
A
#
# COMPACT_ATOMS: atom_id res chain seq x y z
N ARG A 1 19.45 -49.72 -55.00
CA ARG A 1 18.68 -48.79 -55.81
C ARG A 1 17.72 -48.01 -54.91
N ASN A 2 17.42 -46.76 -55.27
CA ASN A 2 16.40 -45.98 -54.60
C ASN A 2 14.99 -46.39 -55.11
N ALA A 3 13.95 -45.79 -54.52
CA ALA A 3 12.55 -46.02 -54.91
C ALA A 3 12.24 -45.70 -56.40
N ALA A 4 13.00 -44.80 -57.00
CA ALA A 4 12.92 -44.45 -58.42
C ALA A 4 13.69 -45.42 -59.33
N GLY A 5 14.33 -46.49 -58.80
CA GLY A 5 15.11 -47.47 -59.49
C GLY A 5 16.54 -47.08 -59.82
N ALA A 6 17.02 -45.89 -59.44
CA ALA A 6 18.39 -45.46 -59.69
C ALA A 6 19.38 -46.29 -58.87
N LEU A 7 20.52 -46.66 -59.47
CA LEU A 7 21.60 -47.38 -58.79
C LEU A 7 22.33 -46.40 -57.83
N LEU A 8 22.41 -46.79 -56.57
CA LEU A 8 23.08 -46.02 -55.52
C LEU A 8 24.53 -46.48 -55.26
N GLY A 9 24.81 -47.68 -55.56
CA GLY A 9 26.11 -48.30 -55.41
C GLY A 9 26.07 -49.80 -55.77
N SER A 10 27.22 -50.42 -55.98
CA SER A 10 27.37 -51.85 -56.25
C SER A 10 28.66 -52.37 -55.66
N ALA A 11 28.66 -53.69 -55.37
CA ALA A 11 29.84 -54.39 -54.91
C ALA A 11 29.75 -55.85 -55.36
N THR A 12 30.90 -56.52 -55.49
CA THR A 12 30.91 -57.94 -55.74
C THR A 12 30.85 -58.69 -54.41
N VAL A 13 30.06 -59.79 -54.39
CA VAL A 13 29.95 -60.68 -53.25
C VAL A 13 31.30 -61.49 -53.16
N GLY A 14 31.91 -61.42 -52.00
CA GLY A 14 33.17 -62.19 -51.76
C GLY A 14 32.93 -63.68 -51.69
N ALA A 15 34.05 -64.46 -51.71
CA ALA A 15 33.97 -65.91 -51.60
C ALA A 15 33.44 -66.44 -50.28
N ASP A 16 33.40 -65.57 -49.25
CA ASP A 16 32.81 -65.78 -47.92
C ASP A 16 31.27 -65.45 -47.86
N GLY A 17 30.72 -65.07 -49.03
CA GLY A 17 29.30 -64.69 -49.14
C GLY A 17 28.99 -63.29 -48.63
N ARG A 18 29.96 -62.46 -48.27
CA ARG A 18 29.80 -61.12 -47.74
C ARG A 18 30.02 -60.06 -48.80
N PHE A 19 29.38 -58.93 -48.63
CA PHE A 19 29.57 -57.73 -49.45
C PHE A 19 29.47 -56.51 -48.63
N THR A 20 30.15 -55.46 -49.11
CA THR A 20 30.00 -54.09 -48.57
C THR A 20 29.78 -53.15 -49.75
N VAL A 21 28.70 -52.37 -49.69
CA VAL A 21 28.40 -51.31 -50.68
C VAL A 21 28.69 -49.99 -50.02
N THR A 22 29.59 -49.19 -50.59
CA THR A 22 29.79 -47.81 -50.19
C THR A 22 28.92 -46.91 -51.06
N PHE A 23 28.25 -45.95 -50.44
CA PHE A 23 27.45 -44.98 -51.17
C PHE A 23 28.24 -43.67 -51.27
N ASP A 24 28.19 -43.01 -52.46
CA ASP A 24 28.84 -41.71 -52.72
C ASP A 24 28.19 -40.59 -51.92
N THR A 25 26.89 -40.74 -51.59
CA THR A 25 26.17 -39.82 -50.69
C THR A 25 25.51 -40.64 -49.58
N PRO A 26 25.53 -40.17 -48.32
CA PRO A 26 24.87 -40.89 -47.25
C PRO A 26 23.39 -41.11 -47.56
N GLN A 27 22.92 -42.31 -47.35
CA GLN A 27 21.53 -42.70 -47.53
C GLN A 27 20.86 -42.63 -46.15
N THR A 28 20.01 -41.59 -45.95
CA THR A 28 19.40 -41.25 -44.68
C THR A 28 17.94 -40.86 -44.88
N ASN A 29 17.25 -40.41 -43.82
CA ASN A 29 15.90 -39.84 -43.81
C ASN A 29 14.81 -40.84 -44.17
N GLY A 30 14.89 -42.05 -43.63
CA GLY A 30 13.84 -43.05 -43.71
C GLY A 30 13.58 -43.60 -45.11
N GLN A 31 14.47 -43.33 -46.04
CA GLN A 31 14.31 -43.83 -47.43
C GLN A 31 14.38 -45.35 -47.47
N VAL A 32 13.57 -45.93 -48.34
CA VAL A 32 13.63 -47.38 -48.63
C VAL A 32 14.55 -47.62 -49.82
N ILE A 33 15.61 -48.38 -49.59
CA ILE A 33 16.54 -48.82 -50.64
C ILE A 33 16.32 -50.30 -50.92
N GLY A 34 16.21 -50.64 -52.20
CA GLY A 34 16.11 -51.98 -52.65
C GLY A 34 17.48 -52.59 -52.98
N VAL A 35 17.80 -53.72 -52.35
CA VAL A 35 19.07 -54.44 -52.56
C VAL A 35 18.76 -55.72 -53.35
N THR A 36 19.42 -55.87 -54.50
CA THR A 36 19.36 -57.06 -55.37
C THR A 36 20.73 -57.61 -55.65
N GLN A 37 20.89 -58.85 -55.98
CA GLN A 37 22.10 -59.42 -56.53
C GLN A 37 21.85 -59.91 -57.94
N VAL A 38 22.91 -59.89 -58.74
CA VAL A 38 22.88 -60.36 -60.16
C VAL A 38 23.99 -61.38 -60.34
N ASP A 39 23.67 -62.51 -60.93
CA ASP A 39 24.62 -63.58 -61.21
C ASP A 39 25.38 -63.33 -62.54
N ALA A 40 26.39 -64.18 -62.84
CA ALA A 40 27.18 -64.09 -64.07
C ALA A 40 26.36 -64.20 -65.34
N ALA A 41 25.18 -64.80 -65.29
CA ALA A 41 24.26 -64.95 -66.40
C ALA A 41 23.24 -63.80 -66.51
N SER A 42 23.42 -62.75 -65.67
CA SER A 42 22.51 -61.59 -65.63
C SER A 42 21.16 -61.82 -65.01
N ASN A 43 20.90 -62.93 -64.28
CA ASN A 43 19.68 -63.14 -63.55
C ASN A 43 19.70 -62.31 -62.27
N THR A 44 18.60 -61.62 -62.01
CA THR A 44 18.46 -60.72 -60.85
C THR A 44 17.55 -61.37 -59.79
N SER A 45 18.04 -61.29 -58.51
CA SER A 45 17.22 -61.79 -57.38
C SER A 45 16.03 -60.85 -57.08
N PRO A 46 15.03 -61.33 -56.37
CA PRO A 46 14.06 -60.44 -55.75
C PRO A 46 14.74 -59.39 -54.87
N ALA A 47 14.18 -58.17 -54.81
CA ALA A 47 14.71 -57.10 -54.01
C ALA A 47 14.37 -57.29 -52.51
N ILE A 48 15.36 -57.09 -51.66
CA ILE A 48 15.18 -56.90 -50.23
C ILE A 48 15.21 -55.39 -49.93
N ASN A 49 14.18 -54.93 -49.26
CA ASN A 49 14.09 -53.54 -48.84
C ASN A 49 14.77 -53.28 -47.50
N VAL A 50 15.61 -52.25 -47.47
CA VAL A 50 16.26 -51.77 -46.24
C VAL A 50 15.88 -50.31 -46.07
N THR A 51 15.32 -49.96 -44.89
CA THR A 51 15.03 -48.59 -44.55
C THR A 51 16.26 -47.92 -43.97
N THR A 52 16.61 -46.78 -44.50
CA THR A 52 17.74 -45.98 -44.01
C THR A 52 17.42 -45.30 -42.68
N PRO A 53 18.42 -44.99 -41.82
CA PRO A 53 18.18 -44.21 -40.60
C PRO A 53 17.54 -42.88 -40.95
N ASP A 54 16.55 -42.46 -40.17
CA ASP A 54 16.04 -41.09 -40.23
C ASP A 54 16.80 -40.21 -39.26
N LEU A 55 17.61 -39.29 -39.82
CA LEU A 55 18.40 -38.31 -39.08
C LEU A 55 17.81 -36.90 -39.19
N THR A 56 16.66 -36.76 -39.82
CA THR A 56 15.96 -35.44 -39.94
C THR A 56 15.44 -35.04 -38.58
N PRO A 57 15.75 -33.80 -38.10
CA PRO A 57 15.13 -33.31 -36.88
C PRO A 57 13.61 -33.19 -37.05
N PRO A 58 12.83 -33.63 -36.08
CA PRO A 58 11.38 -33.41 -36.14
C PRO A 58 11.05 -31.91 -36.20
N ALA A 59 9.89 -31.57 -36.73
CA ALA A 59 9.38 -30.20 -36.61
C ALA A 59 9.32 -29.75 -35.13
N PRO A 60 9.49 -28.45 -34.84
CA PRO A 60 9.35 -27.94 -33.50
C PRO A 60 8.01 -28.31 -32.88
N LEU A 61 8.04 -28.64 -31.59
CA LEU A 61 6.80 -28.90 -30.83
C LEU A 61 5.91 -27.67 -30.80
N THR A 62 4.59 -27.88 -30.87
CA THR A 62 3.59 -26.81 -30.84
C THR A 62 2.59 -27.01 -29.71
N ASN A 63 1.91 -25.93 -29.30
CA ASN A 63 0.91 -25.95 -28.22
C ASN A 63 1.43 -26.61 -26.93
N VAL A 64 2.70 -26.41 -26.63
CA VAL A 64 3.32 -26.96 -25.44
C VAL A 64 2.87 -26.15 -24.23
N VAL A 65 2.17 -26.83 -23.30
CA VAL A 65 1.60 -26.22 -22.10
C VAL A 65 1.97 -27.02 -20.87
N LEU A 66 2.54 -26.35 -19.88
CA LEU A 66 2.73 -26.89 -18.53
C LEU A 66 1.49 -26.52 -17.70
N ASN A 67 0.91 -27.51 -17.03
CA ASN A 67 -0.24 -27.24 -16.15
C ASN A 67 0.17 -26.42 -14.90
N ASN A 68 -0.83 -25.85 -14.21
CA ASN A 68 -0.61 -24.94 -13.08
C ASN A 68 0.11 -25.55 -11.88
N ASN A 69 0.07 -26.89 -11.73
CA ASN A 69 0.80 -27.59 -10.66
C ASN A 69 2.26 -27.91 -11.03
N GLY A 70 2.68 -27.54 -12.25
CA GLY A 70 4.05 -27.74 -12.72
C GLY A 70 4.47 -29.18 -12.98
N LEU A 71 3.54 -30.15 -13.01
CA LEU A 71 3.84 -31.58 -13.11
C LEU A 71 3.51 -32.20 -14.44
N THR A 72 2.52 -31.69 -15.17
CA THR A 72 2.05 -32.27 -16.42
C THR A 72 2.30 -31.36 -17.59
N LEU A 73 3.00 -31.85 -18.60
CA LEU A 73 3.27 -31.15 -19.85
C LEU A 73 2.48 -31.81 -20.97
N THR A 74 1.79 -31.02 -21.78
CA THR A 74 1.03 -31.46 -22.96
C THR A 74 1.49 -30.68 -24.18
N GLY A 75 1.27 -31.22 -25.36
CA GLY A 75 1.59 -30.55 -26.62
C GLY A 75 1.34 -31.40 -27.83
N LEU A 76 1.81 -30.87 -29.00
CA LEU A 76 1.74 -31.56 -30.28
C LEU A 76 3.14 -31.67 -30.88
N GLY A 77 3.37 -32.81 -31.59
CA GLY A 77 4.63 -33.08 -32.25
C GLY A 77 4.48 -34.17 -33.30
N GLU A 78 5.59 -34.59 -33.91
CA GLU A 78 5.64 -35.68 -34.86
C GLU A 78 5.33 -37.04 -34.21
N ALA A 79 4.38 -37.76 -34.76
CA ALA A 79 3.96 -39.04 -34.22
C ALA A 79 5.13 -40.02 -34.09
N GLY A 80 5.28 -40.67 -32.94
CA GLY A 80 6.36 -41.60 -32.62
C GLY A 80 7.65 -40.95 -32.15
N ALA A 81 7.80 -39.63 -32.23
CA ALA A 81 8.96 -38.92 -31.70
C ALA A 81 9.02 -38.97 -30.16
N THR A 82 10.24 -39.02 -29.63
CA THR A 82 10.47 -38.96 -28.18
C THR A 82 10.65 -37.50 -27.74
N VAL A 83 9.75 -37.03 -26.92
CA VAL A 83 9.84 -35.72 -26.25
C VAL A 83 10.74 -35.81 -25.04
N THR A 84 11.66 -34.85 -24.90
CA THR A 84 12.54 -34.71 -23.74
C THR A 84 12.41 -33.32 -23.17
N VAL A 85 12.25 -33.21 -21.84
CA VAL A 85 12.17 -31.97 -21.10
C VAL A 85 13.43 -31.81 -20.28
N HIS A 86 14.12 -30.69 -20.49
CA HIS A 86 15.28 -30.29 -19.69
C HIS A 86 14.90 -29.17 -18.72
N GLY A 87 15.33 -29.31 -17.49
CA GLY A 87 15.23 -28.29 -16.46
C GLY A 87 16.21 -27.12 -16.65
N PRO A 88 16.17 -26.13 -15.75
CA PRO A 88 17.06 -24.95 -15.82
C PRO A 88 18.56 -25.27 -15.80
N ASP A 89 18.92 -26.36 -15.16
CA ASP A 89 20.30 -26.88 -15.05
C ASP A 89 20.73 -27.81 -16.22
N GLY A 90 19.82 -27.99 -17.20
CA GLY A 90 20.02 -28.90 -18.33
C GLY A 90 19.77 -30.39 -18.04
N THR A 91 19.39 -30.75 -16.82
CA THR A 91 19.04 -32.15 -16.50
C THR A 91 17.72 -32.57 -17.16
N ILE A 92 17.61 -33.85 -17.50
CA ILE A 92 16.36 -34.40 -18.03
C ILE A 92 15.36 -34.61 -16.86
N ILE A 93 14.26 -33.90 -16.91
CA ILE A 93 13.21 -33.94 -15.87
C ILE A 93 11.92 -34.65 -16.33
N GLY A 94 11.87 -35.06 -17.59
CA GLY A 94 10.77 -35.83 -18.13
C GLY A 94 11.00 -36.29 -19.56
N THR A 95 10.45 -37.47 -19.90
CA THR A 95 10.47 -38.00 -21.26
C THR A 95 9.14 -38.65 -21.57
N GLY A 96 8.74 -38.65 -22.85
CA GLY A 96 7.48 -39.30 -23.31
C GLY A 96 7.46 -39.45 -24.81
N LEU A 97 6.50 -40.21 -25.32
CA LEU A 97 6.30 -40.41 -26.74
C LEU A 97 5.14 -39.57 -27.26
N VAL A 98 5.28 -39.05 -28.47
CA VAL A 98 4.17 -38.45 -29.21
C VAL A 98 3.30 -39.59 -29.75
N ALA A 99 2.02 -39.57 -29.41
CA ALA A 99 1.04 -40.55 -29.84
C ALA A 99 0.80 -40.48 -31.37
N ALA A 100 0.15 -41.53 -31.93
CA ALA A 100 -0.13 -41.61 -33.35
C ALA A 100 -1.02 -40.47 -33.89
N ASN A 101 -1.79 -39.79 -33.02
CA ASN A 101 -2.60 -38.62 -33.34
C ASN A 101 -1.81 -37.29 -33.27
N GLY A 102 -0.49 -37.33 -33.00
CA GLY A 102 0.35 -36.18 -32.90
C GLY A 102 0.34 -35.49 -31.53
N SER A 103 -0.41 -35.96 -30.55
CA SER A 103 -0.43 -35.37 -29.20
C SER A 103 0.53 -36.06 -28.24
N PHE A 104 0.99 -35.35 -27.23
CA PHE A 104 1.71 -35.97 -26.11
C PHE A 104 1.22 -35.42 -24.77
N THR A 105 1.31 -36.28 -23.77
CA THR A 105 1.14 -35.91 -22.36
C THR A 105 2.24 -36.63 -21.57
N LEU A 106 3.01 -35.89 -20.79
CA LEU A 106 4.05 -36.48 -19.96
C LEU A 106 4.01 -35.87 -18.56
N THR A 107 4.45 -36.65 -17.58
CA THR A 107 4.57 -36.25 -16.20
C THR A 107 6.05 -35.97 -15.91
N LEU A 108 6.35 -34.82 -15.32
CA LEU A 108 7.70 -34.44 -14.90
C LEU A 108 8.07 -35.14 -13.59
N ASN A 109 9.35 -35.35 -13.36
CA ASN A 109 9.87 -36.01 -12.16
C ASN A 109 9.61 -35.21 -10.88
N SER A 110 9.50 -33.90 -10.99
CA SER A 110 9.13 -32.95 -9.90
C SER A 110 8.36 -31.78 -10.46
N ALA A 111 7.58 -31.10 -9.62
CA ALA A 111 6.88 -29.89 -9.99
C ALA A 111 7.86 -28.78 -10.39
N GLN A 112 7.61 -28.17 -11.53
CA GLN A 112 8.35 -27.03 -12.04
C GLN A 112 7.51 -25.78 -11.83
N LEU A 113 7.97 -24.90 -10.94
CA LEU A 113 7.27 -23.69 -10.48
C LEU A 113 8.26 -22.52 -10.44
N ASN A 114 7.79 -21.38 -9.97
CA ASN A 114 8.66 -20.21 -9.67
C ASN A 114 9.44 -19.71 -10.90
N ALA A 115 8.72 -19.54 -12.00
CA ALA A 115 9.23 -18.99 -13.26
C ALA A 115 10.43 -19.76 -13.85
N GLN A 116 10.64 -21.02 -13.46
CA GLN A 116 11.69 -21.87 -14.03
C GLN A 116 11.54 -22.01 -15.55
N ILE A 117 12.67 -21.90 -16.26
CA ILE A 117 12.71 -22.03 -17.72
C ILE A 117 12.99 -23.48 -18.08
N LEU A 118 12.08 -24.09 -18.86
CA LEU A 118 12.21 -25.43 -19.36
C LEU A 118 12.48 -25.43 -20.86
N GLN A 119 13.29 -26.35 -21.32
CA GLN A 119 13.53 -26.59 -22.75
C GLN A 119 12.92 -27.94 -23.14
N VAL A 120 12.00 -27.91 -24.11
CA VAL A 120 11.27 -29.09 -24.56
C VAL A 120 11.59 -29.36 -26.03
N SER A 121 12.18 -30.49 -26.32
CA SER A 121 12.54 -30.91 -27.68
C SER A 121 12.04 -32.30 -27.97
N ALA A 122 11.96 -32.66 -29.24
CA ALA A 122 11.60 -34.01 -29.70
C ALA A 122 12.72 -34.58 -30.58
N LYS A 123 12.85 -35.90 -30.57
CA LYS A 123 13.70 -36.68 -31.50
C LYS A 123 12.89 -37.75 -32.18
N ALA A 124 13.01 -37.89 -33.52
CA ALA A 124 12.32 -38.95 -34.27
C ALA A 124 12.92 -40.33 -34.00
N THR A 125 14.25 -40.44 -33.86
CA THR A 125 14.98 -41.70 -33.59
C THR A 125 16.04 -41.45 -32.52
N VAL A 126 16.59 -42.53 -31.94
CA VAL A 126 17.61 -42.48 -30.91
C VAL A 126 18.87 -41.71 -31.39
N ASP A 127 19.26 -41.93 -32.63
CA ASP A 127 20.44 -41.31 -33.25
C ASP A 127 20.12 -40.04 -34.03
N GLY A 128 18.83 -39.65 -34.11
CA GLY A 128 18.37 -38.43 -34.78
C GLY A 128 18.77 -37.13 -34.05
N GLN A 129 18.77 -36.02 -34.79
CA GLN A 129 18.97 -34.71 -34.19
C GLN A 129 17.65 -34.29 -33.48
N PRO A 130 17.79 -33.55 -32.37
CA PRO A 130 16.59 -32.99 -31.70
C PRO A 130 15.97 -31.87 -32.53
N SER A 131 14.70 -31.66 -32.38
CA SER A 131 14.00 -30.45 -32.87
C SER A 131 14.54 -29.19 -32.22
N VAL A 132 14.24 -28.03 -32.80
CA VAL A 132 14.44 -26.75 -32.10
C VAL A 132 13.62 -26.80 -30.81
N PRO A 133 14.20 -26.47 -29.64
CA PRO A 133 13.47 -26.52 -28.37
C PRO A 133 12.35 -25.47 -28.29
N ALA A 134 11.21 -25.89 -27.79
CA ALA A 134 10.19 -24.96 -27.26
C ALA A 134 10.63 -24.51 -25.86
N ILE A 135 10.53 -23.22 -25.58
CA ILE A 135 10.83 -22.66 -24.27
C ILE A 135 9.53 -22.48 -23.50
N ILE A 136 9.46 -23.06 -22.31
CA ILE A 136 8.31 -22.98 -21.41
C ILE A 136 8.77 -22.32 -20.12
N VAL A 137 7.99 -21.35 -19.65
CA VAL A 137 8.19 -20.71 -18.33
C VAL A 137 7.14 -21.30 -17.39
N ALA A 138 7.60 -21.90 -16.31
CA ALA A 138 6.72 -22.44 -15.27
C ALA A 138 6.01 -21.31 -14.52
N ASN A 139 4.83 -21.61 -13.94
CA ASN A 139 4.11 -20.66 -13.11
C ASN A 139 4.99 -20.20 -11.93
N ASP A 140 4.97 -18.90 -11.68
CA ASP A 140 5.53 -18.35 -10.45
C ASP A 140 4.48 -18.47 -9.33
N THR A 141 4.87 -19.11 -8.25
CA THR A 141 4.05 -19.31 -7.04
C THR A 141 4.74 -18.77 -5.78
N THR A 142 5.87 -18.09 -5.95
CA THR A 142 6.64 -17.51 -4.85
C THR A 142 6.15 -16.09 -4.60
N ALA A 143 5.52 -15.87 -3.45
CA ALA A 143 5.15 -14.52 -3.05
C ALA A 143 6.40 -13.68 -2.74
N PRO A 144 6.38 -12.38 -3.03
CA PRO A 144 7.43 -11.47 -2.59
C PRO A 144 7.53 -11.43 -1.06
N ASP A 145 8.67 -11.01 -0.52
CA ASP A 145 8.79 -10.70 0.89
C ASP A 145 7.85 -9.55 1.29
N ALA A 146 7.52 -9.43 2.59
CA ALA A 146 6.73 -8.29 3.06
C ALA A 146 7.46 -6.95 2.77
N PRO A 147 6.73 -5.87 2.44
CA PRO A 147 7.33 -4.54 2.30
C PRO A 147 8.09 -4.12 3.56
N THR A 148 9.26 -3.51 3.38
CA THR A 148 10.14 -3.07 4.48
C THR A 148 10.32 -1.55 4.49
N GLN A 149 10.87 -1.00 5.59
CA GLN A 149 11.09 0.43 5.79
C GLN A 149 9.85 1.28 5.48
N VAL A 150 8.66 0.73 5.76
CA VAL A 150 7.39 1.39 5.49
C VAL A 150 7.23 2.57 6.44
N ASN A 151 7.10 3.77 5.88
CA ASN A 151 6.98 5.01 6.63
C ASN A 151 5.90 5.91 6.03
N LEU A 152 4.99 6.39 6.88
CA LEU A 152 3.99 7.39 6.53
C LEU A 152 4.46 8.76 7.05
N ASN A 153 4.43 9.78 6.19
CA ASN A 153 4.81 11.13 6.61
C ASN A 153 3.86 11.69 7.68
N ALA A 154 4.31 12.71 8.41
CA ALA A 154 3.55 13.30 9.52
C ALA A 154 2.20 13.91 9.11
N THR A 155 1.99 14.21 7.83
CA THR A 155 0.72 14.73 7.31
C THR A 155 -0.23 13.63 6.82
N GLY A 156 0.17 12.37 6.89
CA GLY A 156 -0.64 11.25 6.40
C GLY A 156 -0.88 11.23 4.88
N SER A 157 -0.16 12.03 4.11
CA SER A 157 -0.41 12.21 2.68
C SER A 157 0.46 11.32 1.79
N THR A 158 1.58 10.79 2.30
CA THR A 158 2.53 10.00 1.51
C THR A 158 3.14 8.87 2.34
N LEU A 159 3.03 7.65 1.83
CA LEU A 159 3.64 6.46 2.40
C LEU A 159 4.76 6.01 1.47
N THR A 160 5.94 5.78 2.02
CA THR A 160 7.13 5.29 1.31
C THR A 160 7.61 3.98 1.91
N GLY A 161 8.39 3.23 1.15
CA GLY A 161 8.99 1.97 1.63
C GLY A 161 9.84 1.30 0.58
N GLN A 162 10.26 0.06 0.90
CA GLN A 162 11.02 -0.81 0.02
C GLN A 162 10.25 -2.10 -0.25
N GLY A 163 10.42 -2.64 -1.47
CA GLY A 163 9.78 -3.86 -1.91
C GLY A 163 10.53 -4.52 -3.07
N GLU A 164 9.95 -5.57 -3.60
CA GLU A 164 10.48 -6.28 -4.77
C GLU A 164 10.27 -5.46 -6.04
N VAL A 165 11.34 -5.31 -6.82
CA VAL A 165 11.32 -4.51 -8.06
C VAL A 165 10.22 -5.00 -9.02
N GLY A 166 9.35 -4.08 -9.46
CA GLY A 166 8.23 -4.36 -10.34
C GLY A 166 6.96 -4.84 -9.64
N ALA A 167 7.02 -5.19 -8.36
CA ALA A 167 5.84 -5.58 -7.60
C ALA A 167 4.85 -4.41 -7.43
N THR A 168 3.57 -4.72 -7.33
CA THR A 168 2.50 -3.75 -7.07
C THR A 168 2.19 -3.71 -5.58
N VAL A 169 2.49 -2.57 -4.94
CA VAL A 169 2.15 -2.31 -3.54
C VAL A 169 0.68 -1.90 -3.43
N ARG A 170 -0.02 -2.43 -2.43
CA ARG A 170 -1.38 -2.08 -2.05
C ARG A 170 -1.42 -1.65 -0.59
N VAL A 171 -2.07 -0.52 -0.33
CA VAL A 171 -2.34 -0.05 1.03
C VAL A 171 -3.84 -0.11 1.27
N THR A 172 -4.25 -0.78 2.33
CA THR A 172 -5.66 -0.91 2.74
C THR A 172 -5.84 -0.52 4.21
N ASP A 173 -7.07 -0.24 4.59
CA ASP A 173 -7.47 -0.23 6.00
C ASP A 173 -7.68 -1.65 6.52
N VAL A 174 -8.03 -1.79 7.80
CA VAL A 174 -8.30 -3.09 8.45
C VAL A 174 -9.58 -3.78 7.95
N GLN A 175 -10.47 -3.06 7.26
CA GLN A 175 -11.65 -3.59 6.61
C GLN A 175 -11.36 -4.08 5.18
N GLY A 176 -10.14 -3.88 4.69
CA GLY A 176 -9.72 -4.24 3.33
C GLY A 176 -10.04 -3.19 2.27
N THR A 177 -10.51 -1.99 2.66
CA THR A 177 -10.76 -0.88 1.74
C THR A 177 -9.43 -0.41 1.15
N LEU A 178 -9.35 -0.33 -0.18
CA LEU A 178 -8.16 0.14 -0.86
C LEU A 178 -7.99 1.65 -0.66
N LEU A 179 -6.85 2.05 -0.10
CA LEU A 179 -6.48 3.45 0.12
C LEU A 179 -5.53 3.99 -0.95
N GLY A 180 -4.66 3.13 -1.49
CA GLY A 180 -3.74 3.51 -2.53
C GLY A 180 -2.87 2.37 -3.05
N THR A 181 -2.22 2.60 -4.19
CA THR A 181 -1.31 1.64 -4.83
C THR A 181 -0.10 2.35 -5.40
N ALA A 182 1.01 1.62 -5.54
CA ALA A 182 2.20 2.06 -6.27
C ALA A 182 2.92 0.84 -6.85
N THR A 183 3.77 1.06 -7.85
CA THR A 183 4.73 0.05 -8.33
C THR A 183 6.09 0.32 -7.71
N VAL A 184 6.78 -0.74 -7.29
CA VAL A 184 8.15 -0.66 -6.79
C VAL A 184 9.08 -0.38 -7.97
N ASP A 185 9.89 0.67 -7.85
CA ASP A 185 10.80 1.11 -8.90
C ASP A 185 12.05 0.22 -9.03
N SER A 186 12.92 0.52 -10.00
CA SER A 186 14.16 -0.23 -10.26
C SER A 186 15.18 -0.17 -9.11
N ASN A 187 15.01 0.72 -8.13
CA ASN A 187 15.85 0.82 -6.94
C ASN A 187 15.26 0.08 -5.74
N GLY A 188 14.11 -0.60 -5.94
CA GLY A 188 13.39 -1.27 -4.86
C GLY A 188 12.58 -0.32 -3.98
N LEU A 189 12.29 0.90 -4.43
CA LEU A 189 11.57 1.92 -3.67
C LEU A 189 10.14 2.09 -4.19
N PHE A 190 9.21 2.43 -3.29
CA PHE A 190 7.86 2.82 -3.67
C PHE A 190 7.36 4.04 -2.91
N SER A 191 6.40 4.75 -3.51
CA SER A 191 5.72 5.88 -2.89
C SER A 191 4.25 5.87 -3.25
N VAL A 192 3.38 5.86 -2.24
CA VAL A 192 1.92 5.91 -2.36
C VAL A 192 1.44 7.25 -1.84
N SER A 193 0.70 8.00 -2.66
CA SER A 193 0.09 9.26 -2.26
C SER A 193 -1.39 9.05 -1.93
N PHE A 194 -1.86 9.70 -0.87
CA PHE A 194 -3.25 9.65 -0.41
C PHE A 194 -3.94 10.98 -0.58
N SER A 195 -5.16 10.96 -1.14
CA SER A 195 -6.06 12.11 -1.24
C SER A 195 -7.51 11.65 -1.04
N PRO A 196 -8.13 11.94 0.12
CA PRO A 196 -7.59 12.66 1.28
C PRO A 196 -6.46 11.93 2.00
N ALA A 197 -5.70 12.65 2.83
CA ALA A 197 -4.66 12.07 3.68
C ALA A 197 -5.25 11.04 4.65
N VAL A 198 -4.49 9.99 4.95
CA VAL A 198 -4.85 8.99 5.97
C VAL A 198 -4.40 9.49 7.33
N ALA A 199 -5.32 9.51 8.30
CA ALA A 199 -5.10 10.13 9.60
C ALA A 199 -5.91 9.43 10.70
N ASN A 200 -5.96 10.05 11.88
CA ASN A 200 -6.83 9.70 13.01
C ASN A 200 -6.53 8.31 13.57
N GLY A 201 -5.26 7.95 13.63
CA GLY A 201 -4.81 6.74 14.29
C GLY A 201 -5.23 5.44 13.61
N GLN A 202 -5.78 5.47 12.38
CA GLN A 202 -6.20 4.26 11.69
C GLN A 202 -5.03 3.33 11.38
N ASN A 203 -5.24 2.02 11.52
CA ASN A 203 -4.24 1.03 11.13
C ASN A 203 -4.27 0.80 9.62
N LEU A 204 -3.08 0.80 9.02
CA LEU A 204 -2.85 0.55 7.60
C LEU A 204 -2.19 -0.83 7.43
N ILE A 205 -2.61 -1.53 6.39
CA ILE A 205 -2.07 -2.82 5.96
C ILE A 205 -1.42 -2.60 4.60
N VAL A 206 -0.13 -2.91 4.49
CA VAL A 206 0.67 -2.75 3.28
C VAL A 206 1.13 -4.11 2.80
N THR A 207 0.73 -4.50 1.61
CA THR A 207 1.15 -5.72 0.93
C THR A 207 1.73 -5.39 -0.43
N GLN A 208 2.47 -6.31 -1.02
CA GLN A 208 2.87 -6.22 -2.40
C GLN A 208 2.54 -7.52 -3.14
N ALA A 209 2.30 -7.42 -4.43
CA ALA A 209 2.07 -8.56 -5.31
C ALA A 209 3.05 -8.50 -6.48
N ASP A 210 3.63 -9.65 -6.84
CA ASP A 210 4.48 -9.79 -8.03
C ASP A 210 3.66 -9.76 -9.34
N ALA A 211 4.33 -9.93 -10.47
CA ALA A 211 3.70 -9.97 -11.78
C ALA A 211 2.82 -11.21 -11.99
N ALA A 212 3.04 -12.29 -11.23
CA ALA A 212 2.23 -13.51 -11.26
C ALA A 212 0.97 -13.42 -10.38
N GLY A 213 0.90 -12.40 -9.52
CA GLY A 213 -0.22 -12.17 -8.60
C GLY A 213 -0.03 -12.82 -7.22
N ASN A 214 1.15 -13.33 -6.89
CA ASN A 214 1.43 -13.83 -5.54
C ASN A 214 1.57 -12.67 -4.58
N VAL A 215 0.87 -12.74 -3.44
CA VAL A 215 0.77 -11.64 -2.48
C VAL A 215 1.63 -11.92 -1.26
N SER A 216 2.41 -10.92 -0.86
CA SER A 216 3.30 -10.96 0.31
C SER A 216 2.54 -11.04 1.63
N LEU A 217 3.27 -11.35 2.71
CA LEU A 217 2.83 -11.01 4.05
C LEU A 217 2.68 -9.50 4.18
N ALA A 218 1.85 -9.07 5.15
CA ALA A 218 1.56 -7.66 5.37
C ALA A 218 2.61 -7.00 6.28
N ALA A 219 3.01 -5.78 5.95
CA ALA A 219 3.55 -4.81 6.90
C ALA A 219 2.39 -3.95 7.42
N THR A 220 2.44 -3.58 8.70
CA THR A 220 1.39 -2.76 9.33
C THR A 220 2.00 -1.52 9.97
N LEU A 221 1.26 -0.41 9.91
CA LEU A 221 1.62 0.84 10.60
C LEU A 221 0.34 1.59 10.97
N GLN A 222 0.47 2.52 11.91
CA GLN A 222 -0.63 3.40 12.32
C GLN A 222 -0.48 4.78 11.69
N ALA A 223 -1.57 5.32 11.15
CA ALA A 223 -1.61 6.68 10.64
C ALA A 223 -1.51 7.70 11.80
N PRO A 224 -0.91 8.90 11.57
CA PRO A 224 -0.89 9.95 12.56
C PRO A 224 -2.31 10.37 12.92
N ASP A 225 -2.55 10.72 14.18
CA ASP A 225 -3.77 11.41 14.57
C ASP A 225 -3.59 12.92 14.33
N LEU A 226 -4.41 13.47 13.45
CA LEU A 226 -4.39 14.88 13.06
C LEU A 226 -5.70 15.58 13.43
N GLN A 227 -6.62 14.88 14.12
CA GLN A 227 -7.91 15.42 14.49
C GLN A 227 -7.87 16.03 15.89
N ALA A 228 -7.99 17.35 15.96
CA ALA A 228 -8.10 18.02 17.24
C ALA A 228 -9.43 17.66 17.94
N PRO A 229 -9.43 17.59 19.29
CA PRO A 229 -10.67 17.47 20.05
C PRO A 229 -11.64 18.60 19.73
N LEU A 230 -12.92 18.35 19.91
CA LEU A 230 -13.93 19.42 19.89
C LEU A 230 -13.66 20.40 21.04
N ALA A 231 -14.03 21.68 20.84
CA ALA A 231 -13.90 22.69 21.91
C ALA A 231 -14.70 22.25 23.15
N ALA A 232 -14.17 22.59 24.32
CA ALA A 232 -14.83 22.32 25.60
C ALA A 232 -16.24 22.95 25.64
N THR A 233 -17.17 22.23 26.25
CA THR A 233 -18.59 22.63 26.37
C THR A 233 -19.02 22.65 27.83
N ASN A 234 -20.23 23.23 28.10
CA ASN A 234 -20.85 23.28 29.42
C ASN A 234 -19.91 23.85 30.51
N LEU A 235 -19.12 24.88 30.13
CA LEU A 235 -18.22 25.54 31.05
C LEU A 235 -18.97 26.29 32.14
N SER A 236 -18.55 26.10 33.39
CA SER A 236 -19.10 26.79 34.54
C SER A 236 -18.05 26.99 35.64
N LEU A 237 -18.19 28.11 36.40
CA LEU A 237 -17.43 28.32 37.64
C LEU A 237 -18.33 28.01 38.85
N ASN A 238 -17.72 27.50 39.92
CA ASN A 238 -18.41 27.44 41.20
C ASN A 238 -18.70 28.86 41.77
N SER A 239 -19.52 28.96 42.80
CA SER A 239 -19.90 30.25 43.41
C SER A 239 -18.71 31.05 43.95
N ALA A 240 -17.61 30.41 44.31
CA ALA A 240 -16.37 31.07 44.76
C ALA A 240 -15.44 31.45 43.58
N ALA A 241 -15.81 31.12 42.33
CA ALA A 241 -15.03 31.33 41.12
C ALA A 241 -13.60 30.73 41.17
N THR A 242 -13.43 29.65 41.96
CA THR A 242 -12.12 28.96 42.17
C THR A 242 -12.06 27.60 41.53
N VAL A 243 -13.17 27.05 41.01
CA VAL A 243 -13.20 25.75 40.34
C VAL A 243 -13.96 25.89 39.05
N LEU A 244 -13.29 25.53 37.95
CA LEU A 244 -13.88 25.48 36.62
C LEU A 244 -14.26 24.04 36.27
N SER A 245 -15.48 23.85 35.84
CA SER A 245 -16.04 22.56 35.39
C SER A 245 -16.46 22.64 33.94
N GLY A 246 -16.44 21.52 33.23
CA GLY A 246 -16.87 21.45 31.82
C GLY A 246 -16.88 20.03 31.27
N GLN A 247 -17.13 19.94 29.97
CA GLN A 247 -17.13 18.70 29.22
C GLN A 247 -16.17 18.78 28.03
N GLY A 248 -15.61 17.62 27.67
CA GLY A 248 -14.70 17.48 26.53
C GLY A 248 -14.42 16.03 26.20
N GLU A 249 -13.51 15.81 25.30
CA GLU A 249 -13.06 14.48 24.89
C GLU A 249 -12.36 13.77 26.04
N ALA A 250 -12.76 12.53 26.32
CA ALA A 250 -12.18 11.72 27.40
C ALA A 250 -10.68 11.50 27.20
N GLY A 251 -9.88 11.77 28.23
CA GLY A 251 -8.41 11.66 28.19
C GLY A 251 -7.70 12.93 27.71
N ALA A 252 -8.41 13.90 27.12
CA ALA A 252 -7.80 15.14 26.66
C ALA A 252 -7.27 15.98 27.84
N THR A 253 -6.16 16.67 27.61
CA THR A 253 -5.59 17.64 28.54
C THR A 253 -6.30 18.97 28.40
N VAL A 254 -6.86 19.49 29.51
CA VAL A 254 -7.50 20.81 29.59
C VAL A 254 -6.43 21.85 29.94
N THR A 255 -6.39 22.95 29.19
CA THR A 255 -5.57 24.13 29.51
C THR A 255 -6.47 25.34 29.65
N ILE A 256 -6.39 26.00 30.81
CA ILE A 256 -7.16 27.21 31.14
C ILE A 256 -6.21 28.40 31.12
N ARG A 257 -6.58 29.43 30.37
CA ARG A 257 -5.80 30.69 30.25
C ARG A 257 -6.65 31.89 30.64
N ASP A 258 -5.98 32.94 31.16
CA ASP A 258 -6.60 34.25 31.35
C ASP A 258 -6.69 35.03 30.03
N ALA A 259 -7.24 36.25 30.10
CA ALA A 259 -7.38 37.13 28.96
C ALA A 259 -6.04 37.60 28.36
N SER A 260 -4.94 37.54 29.13
CA SER A 260 -3.59 37.82 28.64
C SER A 260 -2.91 36.65 27.91
N GLY A 261 -3.54 35.46 27.98
CA GLY A 261 -3.01 34.20 27.43
C GLY A 261 -2.14 33.40 28.42
N ALA A 262 -1.96 33.88 29.65
CA ALA A 262 -1.22 33.14 30.67
C ALA A 262 -1.97 31.91 31.14
N ILE A 263 -1.26 30.79 31.32
CA ILE A 263 -1.85 29.53 31.81
C ILE A 263 -2.14 29.67 33.30
N LEU A 264 -3.40 29.55 33.68
CA LEU A 264 -3.85 29.52 35.07
C LEU A 264 -3.80 28.14 35.68
N ALA A 265 -4.26 27.14 34.94
CA ALA A 265 -4.30 25.75 35.40
C ALA A 265 -4.39 24.78 34.23
N THR A 266 -4.01 23.52 34.49
CA THR A 266 -4.21 22.38 33.59
C THR A 266 -4.84 21.23 34.32
N GLY A 267 -5.48 20.32 33.59
CA GLY A 267 -6.08 19.11 34.11
C GLY A 267 -6.40 18.13 33.00
N THR A 268 -7.15 17.08 33.30
CA THR A 268 -7.56 16.06 32.32
C THR A 268 -9.07 15.85 32.35
N VAL A 269 -9.63 15.55 31.20
CA VAL A 269 -11.01 15.09 31.07
C VAL A 269 -11.08 13.63 31.48
N ASN A 270 -11.97 13.28 32.40
CA ASN A 270 -12.15 11.92 32.86
C ASN A 270 -12.85 11.02 31.79
N GLN A 271 -12.92 9.70 32.06
CA GLN A 271 -13.55 8.74 31.14
C GLN A 271 -15.03 9.02 30.86
N GLY A 272 -15.72 9.78 31.72
CA GLY A 272 -17.10 10.22 31.51
C GLY A 272 -17.23 11.50 30.68
N GLY A 273 -16.12 12.02 30.13
CA GLY A 273 -16.14 13.27 29.35
C GLY A 273 -16.25 14.53 30.21
N LEU A 274 -16.02 14.46 31.53
CA LEU A 274 -16.14 15.57 32.46
C LEU A 274 -14.80 15.99 33.01
N PHE A 275 -14.64 17.28 33.29
CA PHE A 275 -13.48 17.80 34.03
C PHE A 275 -13.89 18.81 35.11
N GLN A 276 -13.06 18.87 36.16
CA GLN A 276 -13.18 19.83 37.25
C GLN A 276 -11.77 20.24 37.69
N ILE A 277 -11.43 21.53 37.54
CA ILE A 277 -10.07 22.01 37.74
C ILE A 277 -10.08 23.18 38.71
N THR A 278 -9.26 23.09 39.76
CA THR A 278 -9.08 24.15 40.75
C THR A 278 -8.14 25.21 40.17
N LEU A 279 -8.56 26.46 40.24
CA LEU A 279 -7.80 27.64 39.79
C LEU A 279 -6.95 28.17 40.97
N PRO A 280 -5.80 28.82 40.71
CA PRO A 280 -4.89 29.32 41.75
C PRO A 280 -5.49 30.46 42.58
N SER A 281 -6.48 31.17 42.01
CA SER A 281 -7.20 32.25 42.68
C SER A 281 -8.61 32.38 42.14
N ALA A 282 -9.49 33.09 42.86
CA ALA A 282 -10.85 33.39 42.39
C ALA A 282 -10.81 34.27 41.14
N GLN A 283 -11.56 33.90 40.12
CA GLN A 283 -11.67 34.62 38.86
C GLN A 283 -12.91 35.51 38.87
N VAL A 284 -12.71 36.74 39.36
CA VAL A 284 -13.78 37.70 39.68
C VAL A 284 -13.59 39.06 39.08
N THR A 285 -12.83 39.16 38.01
CA THR A 285 -12.47 40.44 37.36
C THR A 285 -13.30 40.81 36.15
N GLY A 286 -14.34 40.04 35.84
CA GLY A 286 -15.12 40.20 34.60
C GLY A 286 -14.35 39.74 33.32
N SER A 287 -13.08 39.44 33.42
CA SER A 287 -12.26 39.04 32.28
C SER A 287 -12.55 37.58 31.86
N PRO A 288 -12.71 37.28 30.58
CA PRO A 288 -13.05 35.92 30.13
C PRO A 288 -11.87 34.96 30.31
N LEU A 289 -12.18 33.72 30.69
CA LEU A 289 -11.25 32.59 30.62
C LEU A 289 -11.34 31.92 29.25
N GLN A 290 -10.19 31.45 28.75
CA GLN A 290 -10.07 30.64 27.53
C GLN A 290 -9.71 29.21 27.93
N VAL A 291 -10.47 28.24 27.42
CA VAL A 291 -10.27 26.81 27.67
C VAL A 291 -9.99 26.10 26.35
N THR A 292 -8.85 25.40 26.28
CA THR A 292 -8.51 24.52 25.16
C THR A 292 -8.34 23.10 25.64
N LEU A 293 -8.60 22.16 24.76
CA LEU A 293 -8.34 20.73 24.96
C LEU A 293 -7.24 20.28 24.02
N SER A 294 -6.33 19.40 24.49
CA SER A 294 -5.40 18.72 23.59
C SER A 294 -5.47 17.22 23.81
N ASP A 295 -5.49 16.45 22.71
CA ASP A 295 -5.45 14.99 22.74
C ASP A 295 -4.04 14.45 23.04
N ALA A 296 -3.90 13.12 23.02
CA ALA A 296 -2.61 12.44 23.24
C ALA A 296 -1.62 12.63 22.08
N ALA A 297 -2.11 12.96 20.88
CA ALA A 297 -1.28 13.26 19.71
C ALA A 297 -0.76 14.71 19.70
N GLY A 298 -1.30 15.57 20.58
CA GLY A 298 -0.92 16.97 20.68
C GLY A 298 -1.76 17.91 19.82
N ASN A 299 -2.86 17.44 19.19
CA ASN A 299 -3.77 18.31 18.45
C ASN A 299 -4.59 19.14 19.44
N VAL A 300 -4.75 20.44 19.16
CA VAL A 300 -5.37 21.39 20.09
C VAL A 300 -6.71 21.87 19.52
N SER A 301 -7.76 21.82 20.35
CA SER A 301 -9.09 22.31 20.01
C SER A 301 -9.13 23.82 19.77
N GLY A 302 -10.19 24.28 19.13
CA GLY A 302 -10.58 25.70 19.22
C GLY A 302 -10.80 26.11 20.69
N PRO A 303 -10.55 27.40 21.05
CA PRO A 303 -10.80 27.87 22.40
C PRO A 303 -12.32 27.99 22.69
N ALA A 304 -12.70 27.55 23.88
CA ALA A 304 -14.02 27.87 24.46
C ALA A 304 -13.84 29.00 25.47
N SER A 305 -14.73 30.00 25.44
CA SER A 305 -14.67 31.15 26.31
C SER A 305 -15.72 31.09 27.43
N LEU A 306 -15.34 31.43 28.65
CA LEU A 306 -16.23 31.54 29.79
C LEU A 306 -16.10 32.94 30.41
N ALA A 307 -17.18 33.72 30.44
CA ALA A 307 -17.22 34.99 31.17
C ALA A 307 -17.11 34.73 32.68
N THR A 308 -16.26 35.50 33.36
CA THR A 308 -16.16 35.43 34.82
C THR A 308 -17.06 36.48 35.47
N PRO A 309 -17.52 36.26 36.71
CA PRO A 309 -18.21 37.32 37.46
C PRO A 309 -17.25 38.51 37.67
N ASP A 310 -17.79 39.70 37.69
CA ASP A 310 -17.07 40.91 38.06
C ASP A 310 -17.45 41.35 39.49
N HIS A 311 -16.54 41.21 40.39
CA HIS A 311 -16.65 41.70 41.78
C HIS A 311 -15.65 42.79 42.07
N THR A 312 -15.02 43.36 41.04
CA THR A 312 -14.02 44.43 41.19
C THR A 312 -14.78 45.76 41.35
N PRO A 313 -14.64 46.44 42.48
CA PRO A 313 -15.22 47.77 42.61
C PRO A 313 -14.64 48.72 41.56
N PRO A 314 -15.44 49.59 40.97
CA PRO A 314 -14.92 50.62 40.09
C PRO A 314 -13.82 51.46 40.76
N ALA A 315 -12.88 51.94 39.98
CA ALA A 315 -11.90 52.88 40.48
C ALA A 315 -12.58 54.18 41.01
N ALA A 316 -11.95 54.81 41.98
CA ALA A 316 -12.48 56.09 42.47
C ALA A 316 -12.62 57.12 41.32
N ILE A 317 -13.69 57.86 41.34
CA ILE A 317 -13.89 58.96 40.37
C ILE A 317 -12.70 59.93 40.39
N SER A 318 -12.39 60.50 39.24
CA SER A 318 -11.31 61.45 39.09
C SER A 318 -11.79 62.80 38.52
N ASN A 319 -11.00 63.83 38.77
CA ASN A 319 -11.28 65.20 38.29
C ASN A 319 -12.70 65.71 38.58
N PRO A 320 -13.21 65.55 39.83
CA PRO A 320 -14.53 66.06 40.14
C PRO A 320 -14.54 67.60 40.13
N VAL A 321 -15.46 68.21 39.41
CA VAL A 321 -15.64 69.64 39.31
C VAL A 321 -17.11 69.98 39.57
N LEU A 322 -17.35 70.81 40.56
CA LEU A 322 -18.68 71.37 40.86
C LEU A 322 -18.88 72.65 40.01
N SER A 323 -20.02 72.83 39.39
CA SER A 323 -20.38 74.06 38.67
C SER A 323 -20.47 75.25 39.62
N GLN A 324 -20.26 76.45 39.08
CA GLN A 324 -20.26 77.69 39.90
C GLN A 324 -21.58 77.97 40.57
N ASP A 325 -22.70 77.50 39.99
CA ASP A 325 -24.05 77.62 40.55
C ASP A 325 -24.35 76.48 41.53
N GLY A 326 -23.40 75.55 41.78
CA GLY A 326 -23.54 74.44 42.70
C GLY A 326 -24.54 73.36 42.25
N ARG A 327 -25.04 73.38 41.02
CA ARG A 327 -26.11 72.48 40.53
C ARG A 327 -25.65 71.25 39.76
N GLN A 328 -24.40 71.19 39.35
CA GLN A 328 -23.85 70.10 38.61
C GLN A 328 -22.49 69.69 39.13
N LEU A 329 -22.27 68.35 39.22
CA LEU A 329 -20.96 67.76 39.45
C LEU A 329 -20.56 66.97 38.20
N SER A 330 -19.44 67.34 37.61
CA SER A 330 -18.84 66.60 36.51
C SER A 330 -17.54 65.97 36.92
N GLY A 331 -17.11 64.93 36.18
CA GLY A 331 -15.84 64.24 36.44
C GLY A 331 -15.64 63.06 35.49
N SER A 332 -14.66 62.23 35.80
CA SER A 332 -14.41 60.99 35.06
C SER A 332 -14.52 59.78 35.99
N GLY A 333 -14.97 58.65 35.43
CA GLY A 333 -15.13 57.39 36.11
C GLY A 333 -15.14 56.24 35.14
N GLU A 334 -15.40 55.03 35.59
CA GLU A 334 -15.50 53.83 34.80
C GLU A 334 -16.77 53.84 33.93
N ALA A 335 -16.60 53.64 32.62
CA ALA A 335 -17.72 53.67 31.68
C ALA A 335 -18.80 52.65 32.06
N GLY A 336 -20.08 53.08 32.10
CA GLY A 336 -21.21 52.29 32.53
C GLY A 336 -21.44 52.24 34.04
N ALA A 337 -20.53 52.69 34.87
CA ALA A 337 -20.72 52.76 36.31
C ALA A 337 -21.72 53.90 36.66
N THR A 338 -22.46 53.76 37.78
CA THR A 338 -23.37 54.79 38.29
C THR A 338 -22.69 55.58 39.36
N VAL A 339 -22.50 56.88 39.12
CA VAL A 339 -22.03 57.86 40.13
C VAL A 339 -23.24 58.32 40.93
N GLN A 340 -23.12 58.23 42.27
CA GLN A 340 -24.12 58.73 43.21
C GLN A 340 -23.47 59.81 44.06
N VAL A 341 -24.12 60.96 44.14
CA VAL A 341 -23.69 62.08 45.01
C VAL A 341 -24.63 62.14 46.21
N ARG A 342 -24.02 62.11 47.40
CA ARG A 342 -24.78 62.12 48.67
C ARG A 342 -24.26 63.28 49.54
N ASN A 343 -25.17 63.83 50.38
CA ASN A 343 -24.79 64.78 51.39
C ASN A 343 -24.15 64.08 52.61
N ALA A 344 -23.70 64.89 53.59
CA ALA A 344 -23.09 64.37 54.81
C ALA A 344 -24.03 63.51 55.70
N ALA A 345 -25.35 63.67 55.53
CA ALA A 345 -26.39 62.83 56.16
C ALA A 345 -26.69 61.53 55.41
N GLY A 346 -26.00 61.29 54.27
CA GLY A 346 -26.21 60.08 53.43
C GLY A 346 -27.34 60.19 52.41
N ALA A 347 -28.11 61.31 52.38
CA ALA A 347 -29.19 61.49 51.43
C ALA A 347 -28.64 61.67 50.00
N LEU A 348 -29.28 60.97 49.01
CA LEU A 348 -28.92 61.09 47.62
C LEU A 348 -29.28 62.46 47.07
N LEU A 349 -28.32 63.17 46.49
CA LEU A 349 -28.49 64.46 45.87
C LEU A 349 -28.68 64.37 44.36
N GLY A 350 -28.19 63.33 43.74
CA GLY A 350 -28.31 63.03 42.32
C GLY A 350 -27.47 61.87 41.91
N SER A 351 -27.75 61.33 40.72
CA SER A 351 -26.96 60.22 40.11
C SER A 351 -26.87 60.35 38.60
N ALA A 352 -25.81 59.82 38.04
CA ALA A 352 -25.64 59.73 36.58
C ALA A 352 -24.82 58.46 36.22
N THR A 353 -25.07 57.92 35.02
CA THR A 353 -24.22 56.87 34.46
C THR A 353 -23.02 57.49 33.74
N VAL A 354 -21.83 56.94 33.97
CA VAL A 354 -20.60 57.33 33.26
C VAL A 354 -20.76 56.93 31.78
N GLY A 355 -20.55 57.87 30.89
CA GLY A 355 -20.63 57.66 29.47
C GLY A 355 -19.51 56.71 28.94
N ALA A 356 -19.63 56.24 27.69
CA ALA A 356 -18.62 55.43 27.03
C ALA A 356 -17.29 56.18 26.88
N ASP A 357 -17.29 57.50 26.95
CA ASP A 357 -16.10 58.39 26.95
C ASP A 357 -15.44 58.51 28.33
N GLY A 358 -15.96 57.81 29.35
CA GLY A 358 -15.45 57.83 30.71
C GLY A 358 -15.86 59.10 31.51
N ARG A 359 -16.80 59.95 31.02
CA ARG A 359 -17.23 61.19 31.66
C ARG A 359 -18.65 61.06 32.23
N PHE A 360 -18.91 61.83 33.27
CA PHE A 360 -20.23 61.96 33.84
C PHE A 360 -20.56 63.41 34.21
N THR A 361 -21.83 63.71 34.23
CA THR A 361 -22.37 64.95 34.85
C THR A 361 -23.62 64.56 35.64
N VAL A 362 -23.58 64.82 36.94
CA VAL A 362 -24.72 64.66 37.86
C VAL A 362 -25.34 66.04 38.05
N THR A 363 -26.66 66.18 37.79
CA THR A 363 -27.43 67.39 38.10
C THR A 363 -28.14 67.16 39.43
N PHE A 364 -28.10 68.16 40.29
CA PHE A 364 -28.77 68.11 41.59
C PHE A 364 -30.15 68.73 41.46
N ASP A 365 -31.17 68.02 41.94
CA ASP A 365 -32.55 68.57 42.15
C ASP A 365 -32.47 69.44 43.37
N THR A 366 -32.81 70.75 43.25
CA THR A 366 -32.78 71.76 44.31
C THR A 366 -34.00 71.69 45.17
#